data_e3305026b8e336e1a8276ccfe2b000ae
#
_entry.id   e3305026b8e336e1a8276ccfe2b000ae
#
_cell.length_a   1.000
_cell.length_b   1.000
_cell.length_c   1.000
_cell.angle_alpha   90.00
_cell.angle_beta   90.00
_cell.angle_gamma   90.00
#
_symmetry.space_group_name_H-M   'P 1'
#
loop_
_entity.id
_entity.type
_entity.pdbx_description
1 polymer ?
#
loop_
_entity_poly.entity_id
_entity_poly.type
_entity_poly.pdbx_seq_one_letter_code
_entity_poly.pdbx_strand_id
1 'polypeptide(L)'
;MERKLSIFFTSDLHGYIYPTDYRSQKEQDLGLFKCASQFQKDGNTLIIDGGDLLQGSPFGAFCHDTVGSAAQFAQIMNRCGYDYVTLGNHDFNYGMPYLDSYLNALRARCVCENVRWDEGDVRFPARVHMLENGLRVGIVGIVTDYVNIWERPEHLSGIRIEDPIPAAAAALAALKGK
;
A
#
# COMPACT_ATOMS: atom_id res chain seq x y z
N MET A 1 0.54 17.59 28.42
CA MET A 1 1.76 16.97 27.88
C MET A 1 1.60 16.95 26.36
N GLU A 2 2.61 17.38 25.64
CA GLU A 2 2.66 17.28 24.18
C GLU A 2 2.84 15.81 23.78
N ARG A 3 2.04 15.32 22.81
CA ARG A 3 2.14 13.97 22.28
C ARG A 3 2.69 14.05 20.86
N LYS A 4 3.73 13.30 20.57
CA LYS A 4 4.41 13.28 19.27
C LYS A 4 3.96 12.07 18.47
N LEU A 5 3.69 12.25 17.16
CA LEU A 5 3.58 11.21 16.14
C LEU A 5 4.65 11.48 15.08
N SER A 6 5.41 10.48 14.74
CA SER A 6 6.30 10.49 13.58
C SER A 6 5.71 9.61 12.46
N ILE A 7 5.77 10.07 11.22
CA ILE A 7 5.31 9.30 10.06
C ILE A 7 6.42 9.27 9.02
N PHE A 8 6.82 8.07 8.61
CA PHE A 8 7.59 7.85 7.40
C PHE A 8 6.61 7.39 6.32
N PHE A 9 6.63 8.07 5.19
CA PHE A 9 5.69 7.82 4.10
C PHE A 9 6.46 7.60 2.79
N THR A 10 6.14 6.50 2.10
CA THR A 10 6.57 6.24 0.74
C THR A 10 5.36 6.11 -0.17
N SER A 11 5.55 6.34 -1.46
CA SER A 11 4.52 6.17 -2.49
C SER A 11 5.20 5.99 -3.84
N ASP A 12 4.52 5.38 -4.79
CA ASP A 12 4.95 5.30 -6.20
C ASP A 12 6.36 4.70 -6.37
N LEU A 13 6.65 3.67 -5.59
CA LEU A 13 7.94 2.97 -5.66
C LEU A 13 8.12 2.17 -6.96
N HIS A 14 7.02 1.80 -7.61
CA HIS A 14 7.00 1.11 -8.91
C HIS A 14 8.00 -0.05 -9.03
N GLY A 15 8.17 -0.81 -7.94
CA GLY A 15 9.09 -1.95 -7.88
C GLY A 15 10.57 -1.59 -7.83
N TYR A 16 10.95 -0.31 -7.67
CA TYR A 16 12.33 0.10 -7.45
C TYR A 16 12.72 -0.16 -5.99
N ILE A 17 13.25 -1.33 -5.76
CA ILE A 17 13.62 -1.81 -4.41
C ILE A 17 15.07 -1.48 -4.09
N TYR A 18 15.97 -1.83 -5.00
CA TYR A 18 17.43 -1.66 -4.83
C TYR A 18 17.86 -0.24 -5.19
N PRO A 19 18.97 0.26 -4.62
CA PRO A 19 19.51 1.59 -4.92
C PRO A 19 20.22 1.62 -6.29
N THR A 20 19.52 1.26 -7.35
CA THR A 20 20.01 1.23 -8.72
C THR A 20 18.86 1.45 -9.72
N ASP A 21 19.15 2.06 -10.85
CA ASP A 21 18.22 2.20 -11.97
C ASP A 21 18.18 0.96 -12.89
N TYR A 22 18.83 -0.13 -12.50
CA TYR A 22 18.99 -1.38 -13.25
C TYR A 22 19.78 -1.26 -14.57
N ARG A 23 20.22 -0.05 -14.96
CA ARG A 23 21.02 0.18 -16.16
C ARG A 23 22.53 0.25 -15.87
N SER A 24 22.87 0.63 -14.65
CA SER A 24 24.25 0.68 -14.18
C SER A 24 24.38 -0.11 -12.87
N GLN A 25 25.57 -0.66 -12.62
CA GLN A 25 25.85 -1.34 -11.35
C GLN A 25 26.22 -0.35 -10.23
N LYS A 26 26.16 0.94 -10.49
CA LYS A 26 26.46 1.98 -9.50
C LYS A 26 25.30 2.20 -8.58
N GLU A 27 25.60 2.33 -7.30
CA GLU A 27 24.62 2.75 -6.30
C GLU A 27 24.14 4.18 -6.60
N GLN A 28 22.83 4.39 -6.47
CA GLN A 28 22.15 5.68 -6.68
C GLN A 28 21.23 5.97 -5.48
N ASP A 29 20.87 7.24 -5.29
CA ASP A 29 19.96 7.67 -4.24
C ASP A 29 18.50 7.48 -4.67
N LEU A 30 18.11 6.22 -4.86
CA LEU A 30 16.76 5.80 -5.23
C LEU A 30 16.43 4.42 -4.65
N GLY A 31 15.16 4.04 -4.75
CA GLY A 31 14.66 2.74 -4.35
C GLY A 31 14.30 2.61 -2.87
N LEU A 32 13.46 1.62 -2.59
CA LEU A 32 12.91 1.40 -1.25
C LEU A 32 14.00 1.25 -0.18
N PHE A 33 15.08 0.54 -0.45
CA PHE A 33 16.11 0.31 0.57
C PHE A 33 16.82 1.59 1.01
N LYS A 34 16.94 2.61 0.13
CA LYS A 34 17.44 3.93 0.52
C LYS A 34 16.45 4.65 1.44
N CYS A 35 15.16 4.61 1.12
CA CYS A 35 14.12 5.17 2.00
C CYS A 35 14.12 4.45 3.35
N ALA A 36 14.10 3.12 3.35
CA ALA A 36 14.01 2.31 4.56
C ALA A 36 15.23 2.47 5.49
N SER A 37 16.41 2.80 4.94
CA SER A 37 17.60 3.09 5.75
C SER A 37 17.45 4.33 6.64
N GLN A 38 16.47 5.19 6.36
CA GLN A 38 16.17 6.39 7.14
C GLN A 38 15.05 6.17 8.16
N PHE A 39 14.39 5.02 8.16
CA PHE A 39 13.29 4.75 9.08
C PHE A 39 13.81 4.58 10.51
N GLN A 40 13.30 5.41 11.41
CA GLN A 40 13.57 5.34 12.84
C GLN A 40 12.25 5.02 13.55
N LYS A 41 11.99 3.73 13.74
CA LYS A 41 10.73 3.24 14.28
C LYS A 41 10.79 3.11 15.80
N ASP A 42 9.83 3.73 16.48
CA ASP A 42 9.51 3.55 17.89
C ASP A 42 8.00 3.33 18.06
N GLY A 43 7.49 3.23 19.26
CA GLY A 43 6.08 3.02 19.56
C GLY A 43 5.16 4.22 19.26
N ASN A 44 5.71 5.33 18.77
CA ASN A 44 5.00 6.53 18.36
C ASN A 44 5.27 6.89 16.89
N THR A 45 5.78 5.93 16.14
CA THR A 45 6.12 6.07 14.72
C THR A 45 5.27 5.15 13.85
N LEU A 46 4.72 5.67 12.77
CA LEU A 46 4.05 4.92 11.71
C LEU A 46 4.88 4.93 10.43
N ILE A 47 4.98 3.78 9.77
CA ILE A 47 5.58 3.63 8.44
C ILE A 47 4.46 3.21 7.49
N ILE A 48 4.17 4.05 6.50
CA ILE A 48 3.00 3.92 5.63
C ILE A 48 3.44 3.99 4.16
N ASP A 49 2.84 3.16 3.32
CA ASP A 49 3.03 3.21 1.87
C ASP A 49 1.73 3.63 1.17
N GLY A 50 1.87 4.54 0.21
CA GLY A 50 0.79 5.14 -0.56
C GLY A 50 0.33 4.33 -1.77
N GLY A 51 0.92 3.16 -2.05
CA GLY A 51 0.58 2.34 -3.20
C GLY A 51 1.46 2.58 -4.43
N ASP A 52 1.07 2.00 -5.56
CA ASP A 52 1.85 1.93 -6.79
C ASP A 52 3.23 1.27 -6.59
N LEU A 53 3.21 0.12 -5.94
CA LEU A 53 4.41 -0.65 -5.63
C LEU A 53 4.73 -1.73 -6.67
N LEU A 54 3.73 -2.45 -7.19
CA LEU A 54 3.92 -3.78 -7.77
C LEU A 54 4.39 -3.76 -9.23
N GLN A 55 4.19 -2.66 -9.96
CA GLN A 55 4.44 -2.57 -11.40
C GLN A 55 5.35 -1.39 -11.73
N GLY A 56 6.28 -1.54 -12.71
CA GLY A 56 7.07 -0.44 -13.28
C GLY A 56 8.58 -0.70 -13.40
N SER A 57 9.18 -1.50 -12.54
CA SER A 57 10.61 -1.82 -12.62
C SER A 57 10.89 -3.17 -13.28
N PRO A 58 12.13 -3.42 -13.73
CA PRO A 58 12.55 -4.76 -14.15
C PRO A 58 12.36 -5.84 -13.08
N PHE A 59 12.49 -5.49 -11.80
CA PHE A 59 12.22 -6.41 -10.69
C PHE A 59 10.71 -6.74 -10.61
N GLY A 60 9.84 -5.75 -10.79
CA GLY A 60 8.39 -5.97 -10.87
C GLY A 60 8.01 -6.89 -12.02
N ALA A 61 8.55 -6.64 -13.22
CA ALA A 61 8.34 -7.50 -14.39
C ALA A 61 8.84 -8.93 -14.14
N PHE A 62 10.02 -9.11 -13.55
CA PHE A 62 10.52 -10.43 -13.19
C PHE A 62 9.61 -11.17 -12.20
N CYS A 63 9.13 -10.49 -11.16
CA CYS A 63 8.19 -11.09 -10.20
C CYS A 63 6.89 -11.53 -10.87
N HIS A 64 6.37 -10.74 -11.79
CA HIS A 64 5.16 -11.10 -12.53
C HIS A 64 5.42 -12.22 -13.56
N ASP A 65 6.34 -12.00 -14.50
CA ASP A 65 6.50 -12.84 -15.69
C ASP A 65 7.19 -14.18 -15.41
N THR A 66 8.10 -14.20 -14.41
CA THR A 66 8.91 -15.38 -14.11
C THR A 66 8.45 -16.10 -12.85
N VAL A 67 8.15 -15.35 -11.79
CA VAL A 67 7.77 -15.94 -10.48
C VAL A 67 6.27 -16.17 -10.40
N GLY A 68 5.45 -15.35 -11.06
CA GLY A 68 3.99 -15.42 -11.04
C GLY A 68 3.38 -15.03 -9.67
N SER A 69 4.12 -14.27 -8.84
CA SER A 69 3.66 -13.90 -7.50
C SER A 69 4.28 -12.58 -7.04
N ALA A 70 3.53 -11.77 -6.31
CA ALA A 70 3.99 -10.55 -5.67
C ALA A 70 4.38 -10.74 -4.18
N ALA A 71 4.42 -11.97 -3.69
CA ALA A 71 4.79 -12.27 -2.29
C ALA A 71 6.20 -11.79 -1.93
N GLN A 72 7.11 -11.67 -2.91
CA GLN A 72 8.46 -11.13 -2.72
C GLN A 72 8.42 -9.67 -2.27
N PHE A 73 7.54 -8.87 -2.85
CA PHE A 73 7.31 -7.49 -2.42
C PHE A 73 6.84 -7.44 -0.97
N ALA A 74 5.87 -8.29 -0.61
CA ALA A 74 5.38 -8.37 0.77
C ALA A 74 6.49 -8.73 1.76
N GLN A 75 7.37 -9.68 1.41
CA GLN A 75 8.51 -10.03 2.27
C GLN A 75 9.47 -8.86 2.49
N ILE A 76 9.72 -8.06 1.45
CA ILE A 76 10.54 -6.86 1.53
C ILE A 76 9.86 -5.80 2.41
N MET A 77 8.59 -5.50 2.17
CA MET A 77 7.82 -4.54 2.98
C MET A 77 7.77 -4.96 4.45
N ASN A 78 7.60 -6.27 4.72
CA ASN A 78 7.62 -6.81 6.08
C ASN A 78 8.97 -6.60 6.79
N ARG A 79 10.09 -6.70 6.06
CA ARG A 79 11.43 -6.46 6.61
C ARG A 79 11.70 -4.97 6.83
N CYS A 80 11.14 -4.10 5.99
CA CYS A 80 11.21 -2.64 6.16
C CYS A 80 10.31 -2.12 7.29
N GLY A 81 9.40 -2.96 7.83
CA GLY A 81 8.62 -2.65 9.03
C GLY A 81 7.42 -1.75 8.79
N TYR A 82 6.81 -1.78 7.62
CA TYR A 82 5.58 -1.06 7.31
C TYR A 82 4.43 -1.47 8.22
N ASP A 83 3.64 -0.50 8.64
CA ASP A 83 2.43 -0.70 9.47
C ASP A 83 1.16 -0.74 8.62
N TYR A 84 1.11 0.13 7.62
CA TYR A 84 -0.03 0.27 6.72
C TYR A 84 0.43 0.46 5.28
N VAL A 85 -0.42 -0.02 4.37
CA VAL A 85 -0.31 0.26 2.94
C VAL A 85 -1.69 0.66 2.43
N THR A 86 -1.74 1.48 1.38
CA THR A 86 -2.93 1.59 0.52
C THR A 86 -2.60 1.02 -0.85
N LEU A 87 -3.55 1.10 -1.78
CA LEU A 87 -3.38 0.67 -3.15
C LEU A 87 -3.34 1.88 -4.07
N GLY A 88 -2.42 1.87 -5.03
CA GLY A 88 -2.44 2.77 -6.16
C GLY A 88 -3.07 2.11 -7.39
N ASN A 89 -3.20 2.85 -8.49
CA ASN A 89 -3.84 2.31 -9.69
C ASN A 89 -3.01 1.20 -10.35
N HIS A 90 -1.68 1.28 -10.30
CA HIS A 90 -0.81 0.28 -10.90
C HIS A 90 -0.74 -1.05 -10.13
N ASP A 91 -1.21 -1.10 -8.89
CA ASP A 91 -1.24 -2.35 -8.13
C ASP A 91 -2.28 -3.34 -8.68
N PHE A 92 -3.24 -2.87 -9.50
CA PHE A 92 -4.26 -3.69 -10.16
C PHE A 92 -3.84 -4.21 -11.54
N ASN A 93 -2.73 -3.73 -12.14
CA ASN A 93 -2.35 -4.02 -13.53
C ASN A 93 -2.17 -5.50 -13.84
N TYR A 94 -1.81 -6.31 -12.85
CA TYR A 94 -1.60 -7.75 -13.01
C TYR A 94 -2.79 -8.59 -12.49
N GLY A 95 -3.91 -7.94 -12.16
CA GLY A 95 -5.14 -8.55 -11.72
C GLY A 95 -5.14 -8.99 -10.26
N MET A 96 -6.35 -9.33 -9.77
CA MET A 96 -6.59 -9.65 -8.36
C MET A 96 -5.78 -10.84 -7.84
N PRO A 97 -5.58 -11.95 -8.57
CA PRO A 97 -4.78 -13.06 -8.05
C PRO A 97 -3.33 -12.68 -7.72
N TYR A 98 -2.73 -11.80 -8.54
CA TYR A 98 -1.38 -11.31 -8.31
C TYR A 98 -1.34 -10.36 -7.11
N LEU A 99 -2.26 -9.39 -7.05
CA LEU A 99 -2.41 -8.48 -5.91
C LEU A 99 -2.67 -9.24 -4.60
N ASP A 100 -3.51 -10.26 -4.63
CA ASP A 100 -3.80 -11.10 -3.46
C ASP A 100 -2.57 -11.87 -2.97
N SER A 101 -1.68 -12.28 -3.86
CA SER A 101 -0.42 -12.91 -3.46
C SER A 101 0.49 -11.97 -2.65
N TYR A 102 0.44 -10.66 -2.93
CA TYR A 102 1.09 -9.63 -2.13
C TYR A 102 0.39 -9.44 -0.78
N LEU A 103 -0.91 -9.15 -0.81
CA LEU A 103 -1.69 -8.82 0.38
C LEU A 103 -1.74 -9.96 1.41
N ASN A 104 -1.83 -11.21 0.95
CA ASN A 104 -1.86 -12.39 1.83
C ASN A 104 -0.51 -12.66 2.52
N ALA A 105 0.60 -12.25 1.92
CA ALA A 105 1.94 -12.40 2.48
C ALA A 105 2.38 -11.18 3.33
N LEU A 106 1.61 -10.08 3.26
CA LEU A 106 1.93 -8.82 3.92
C LEU A 106 1.53 -8.85 5.39
N ARG A 107 2.40 -8.34 6.27
CA ARG A 107 2.10 -8.12 7.70
C ARG A 107 1.45 -6.75 7.96
N ALA A 108 1.86 -5.74 7.19
CA ALA A 108 1.22 -4.44 7.22
C ALA A 108 -0.26 -4.57 6.87
N ARG A 109 -1.08 -3.68 7.39
CA ARG A 109 -2.51 -3.68 7.09
C ARG A 109 -2.79 -2.86 5.83
N CYS A 110 -3.46 -3.45 4.86
CA CYS A 110 -4.00 -2.69 3.74
C CYS A 110 -5.25 -1.92 4.20
N VAL A 111 -5.32 -0.64 3.82
CA VAL A 111 -6.48 0.24 4.01
C VAL A 111 -6.79 0.92 2.67
N CYS A 112 -7.97 0.64 2.11
CA CYS A 112 -8.43 1.24 0.86
C CYS A 112 -9.95 1.21 0.85
N GLU A 113 -10.56 2.26 1.39
CA GLU A 113 -11.95 2.28 1.82
C GLU A 113 -12.97 2.19 0.67
N ASN A 114 -12.57 2.63 -0.52
CA ASN A 114 -13.43 2.59 -1.71
C ASN A 114 -13.27 1.33 -2.57
N VAL A 115 -12.44 0.37 -2.17
CA VAL A 115 -12.39 -0.97 -2.78
C VAL A 115 -13.36 -1.88 -2.02
N ARG A 116 -14.35 -2.41 -2.73
CA ARG A 116 -15.39 -3.26 -2.17
C ARG A 116 -15.41 -4.62 -2.83
N TRP A 117 -15.86 -5.62 -2.09
CA TRP A 117 -16.29 -6.88 -2.67
C TRP A 117 -17.54 -6.66 -3.53
N ASP A 118 -17.79 -7.53 -4.47
CA ASP A 118 -19.02 -7.48 -5.31
C ASP A 118 -20.29 -7.53 -4.43
N GLU A 119 -20.24 -8.27 -3.30
CA GLU A 119 -21.33 -8.34 -2.33
C GLU A 119 -21.58 -7.03 -1.56
N GLY A 120 -20.67 -6.06 -1.65
CA GLY A 120 -20.86 -4.70 -1.16
C GLY A 120 -20.04 -4.28 0.06
N ASP A 121 -19.43 -5.20 0.78
CA ASP A 121 -18.61 -4.87 1.95
C ASP A 121 -17.28 -4.24 1.55
N VAL A 122 -16.77 -3.31 2.39
CA VAL A 122 -15.45 -2.73 2.22
C VAL A 122 -14.39 -3.83 2.38
N ARG A 123 -13.55 -4.00 1.36
CA ARG A 123 -12.51 -5.02 1.38
C ARG A 123 -11.36 -4.66 2.32
N PHE A 124 -10.95 -3.40 2.36
CA PHE A 124 -9.80 -2.92 3.12
C PHE A 124 -10.18 -1.72 4.00
N PRO A 125 -10.94 -1.96 5.09
CA PRO A 125 -11.52 -0.89 5.86
C PRO A 125 -10.50 -0.04 6.60
N ALA A 126 -10.83 1.25 6.76
CA ALA A 126 -10.10 2.19 7.58
C ALA A 126 -9.89 1.70 9.02
N ARG A 127 -8.83 2.17 9.68
CA ARG A 127 -8.41 1.69 11.02
C ARG A 127 -8.12 2.84 11.96
N VAL A 128 -8.26 2.57 13.25
CA VAL A 128 -7.67 3.39 14.31
C VAL A 128 -6.43 2.68 14.82
N HIS A 129 -5.30 3.37 14.82
CA HIS A 129 -4.05 2.92 15.42
C HIS A 129 -3.84 3.62 16.76
N MET A 130 -3.52 2.85 17.80
CA MET A 130 -3.16 3.36 19.11
C MET A 130 -1.65 3.39 19.25
N LEU A 131 -1.08 4.58 19.46
CA LEU A 131 0.33 4.76 19.74
C LEU A 131 0.64 4.49 21.22
N GLU A 132 1.90 4.22 21.55
CA GLU A 132 2.32 3.99 22.93
C GLU A 132 2.05 5.18 23.86
N ASN A 133 2.12 6.41 23.34
CA ASN A 133 1.79 7.62 24.09
C ASN A 133 0.28 7.86 24.27
N GLY A 134 -0.57 6.91 23.83
CA GLY A 134 -2.02 6.94 23.94
C GLY A 134 -2.72 7.85 22.90
N LEU A 135 -2.00 8.35 21.88
CA LEU A 135 -2.63 9.04 20.76
C LEU A 135 -3.31 8.01 19.84
N ARG A 136 -4.58 8.27 19.49
CA ARG A 136 -5.33 7.47 18.53
C ARG A 136 -5.28 8.14 17.17
N VAL A 137 -4.85 7.40 16.14
CA VAL A 137 -4.66 7.88 14.77
C VAL A 137 -5.62 7.14 13.85
N GLY A 138 -6.56 7.86 13.23
CA GLY A 138 -7.42 7.31 12.19
C GLY A 138 -6.64 7.22 10.87
N ILE A 139 -6.67 6.07 10.22
CA ILE A 139 -5.97 5.81 8.95
C ILE A 139 -7.02 5.41 7.92
N VAL A 140 -7.10 6.19 6.85
CA VAL A 140 -8.02 5.99 5.71
C VAL A 140 -7.17 6.00 4.44
N GLY A 141 -7.23 4.94 3.67
CA GLY A 141 -6.68 4.86 2.31
C GLY A 141 -7.81 4.92 1.29
N ILE A 142 -7.51 5.45 0.13
CA ILE A 142 -8.39 5.47 -1.04
C ILE A 142 -7.55 5.32 -2.31
N VAL A 143 -8.18 4.87 -3.38
CA VAL A 143 -7.60 4.82 -4.73
C VAL A 143 -8.53 5.54 -5.70
N THR A 144 -7.99 6.01 -6.82
CA THR A 144 -8.83 6.63 -7.86
C THR A 144 -9.79 5.60 -8.46
N ASP A 145 -11.04 6.00 -8.68
CA ASP A 145 -12.06 5.19 -9.37
C ASP A 145 -11.81 5.09 -10.88
N TYR A 146 -10.90 5.89 -11.43
CA TYR A 146 -10.42 5.75 -12.82
C TYR A 146 -9.78 4.38 -13.10
N VAL A 147 -9.38 3.63 -12.09
CA VAL A 147 -8.98 2.22 -12.25
C VAL A 147 -10.05 1.42 -13.00
N ASN A 148 -11.34 1.67 -12.76
CA ASN A 148 -12.43 1.04 -13.50
C ASN A 148 -12.43 1.33 -15.01
N ILE A 149 -11.74 2.40 -15.44
CA ILE A 149 -11.62 2.82 -16.85
C ILE A 149 -10.30 2.34 -17.45
N TRP A 150 -9.22 2.37 -16.65
CA TRP A 150 -7.88 2.03 -17.13
C TRP A 150 -7.61 0.54 -17.14
N GLU A 151 -8.23 -0.22 -16.24
CA GLU A 151 -8.01 -1.65 -16.12
C GLU A 151 -8.99 -2.47 -16.97
N ARG A 152 -8.54 -3.67 -17.34
CA ARG A 152 -9.42 -4.67 -17.94
C ARG A 152 -10.39 -5.20 -16.88
N PRO A 153 -11.67 -5.44 -17.22
CA PRO A 153 -12.63 -5.97 -16.26
C PRO A 153 -12.16 -7.27 -15.57
N GLU A 154 -11.41 -8.10 -16.28
CA GLU A 154 -10.88 -9.36 -15.75
C GLU A 154 -9.87 -9.14 -14.62
N HIS A 155 -9.14 -8.00 -14.63
CA HIS A 155 -8.20 -7.64 -13.58
C HIS A 155 -8.89 -7.21 -12.27
N LEU A 156 -10.16 -6.79 -12.35
CA LEU A 156 -10.96 -6.33 -11.21
C LEU A 156 -11.99 -7.38 -10.77
N SER A 157 -11.82 -8.64 -11.17
CA SER A 157 -12.78 -9.71 -10.85
C SER A 157 -12.98 -9.85 -9.35
N GLY A 158 -14.24 -9.85 -8.90
CA GLY A 158 -14.64 -9.99 -7.50
C GLY A 158 -14.64 -8.69 -6.70
N ILE A 159 -14.27 -7.56 -7.31
CA ILE A 159 -14.27 -6.25 -6.65
C ILE A 159 -14.88 -5.16 -7.54
N ARG A 160 -15.29 -4.07 -6.89
CA ARG A 160 -15.60 -2.80 -7.53
C ARG A 160 -14.90 -1.67 -6.79
N ILE A 161 -14.57 -0.60 -7.52
CA ILE A 161 -13.96 0.60 -6.95
C ILE A 161 -15.01 1.72 -7.02
N GLU A 162 -15.38 2.25 -5.85
CA GLU A 162 -16.38 3.33 -5.73
C GLU A 162 -15.72 4.70 -5.80
N ASP A 163 -16.54 5.77 -5.94
CA ASP A 163 -16.04 7.15 -5.84
C ASP A 163 -15.29 7.35 -4.52
N PRO A 164 -14.01 7.77 -4.58
CA PRO A 164 -13.16 7.90 -3.40
C PRO A 164 -13.64 8.96 -2.42
N ILE A 165 -14.30 10.03 -2.88
CA ILE A 165 -14.67 11.17 -2.02
C ILE A 165 -15.78 10.79 -1.03
N PRO A 166 -16.93 10.25 -1.46
CA PRO A 166 -17.96 9.78 -0.54
C PRO A 166 -17.47 8.67 0.39
N ALA A 167 -16.64 7.73 -0.13
CA ALA A 167 -16.08 6.64 0.66
C ALA A 167 -15.20 7.18 1.79
N ALA A 168 -14.27 8.10 1.48
CA ALA A 168 -13.42 8.73 2.47
C ALA A 168 -14.21 9.50 3.53
N ALA A 169 -15.25 10.24 3.11
CA ALA A 169 -16.11 10.99 4.02
C ALA A 169 -16.87 10.07 4.99
N ALA A 170 -17.40 8.96 4.49
CA ALA A 170 -18.10 7.95 5.30
C ALA A 170 -17.14 7.28 6.30
N ALA A 171 -15.94 6.88 5.85
CA ALA A 171 -14.92 6.30 6.70
C ALA A 171 -14.49 7.26 7.82
N LEU A 172 -14.24 8.54 7.49
CA LEU A 172 -13.90 9.56 8.47
C LEU A 172 -15.01 9.75 9.52
N ALA A 173 -16.28 9.77 9.08
CA ALA A 173 -17.42 9.86 9.99
C ALA A 173 -17.50 8.64 10.92
N ALA A 174 -17.24 7.44 10.40
CA ALA A 174 -17.25 6.20 11.19
C ALA A 174 -16.09 6.10 12.19
N LEU A 175 -14.95 6.76 11.93
CA LEU A 175 -13.80 6.80 12.84
C LEU A 175 -13.92 7.88 13.94
N LYS A 176 -14.75 8.94 13.72
CA LYS A 176 -14.97 9.95 14.73
C LYS A 176 -15.63 9.34 15.97
N GLY A 177 -14.98 9.50 17.12
CA GLY A 177 -15.45 8.96 18.39
C GLY A 177 -14.94 7.57 18.75
N LYS A 178 -14.13 6.94 17.89
CA LYS A 178 -13.40 5.70 18.20
C LYS A 178 -11.96 6.07 18.60
#